data_4c5c9680e951e995d2d769320ca950ed
#
_entry.id   4c5c9680e951e995d2d769320ca950ed
#
_cell.length_a   1.000
_cell.length_b   1.000
_cell.length_c   1.000
_cell.angle_alpha   90.00
_cell.angle_beta   90.00
_cell.angle_gamma   90.00
#
_symmetry.space_group_name_H-M   'P 1'
#
loop_
_entity.id
_entity.type
_entity.pdbx_description
1 polymer ?
#
loop_
_entity_poly.entity_id
_entity_poly.type
_entity_poly.pdbx_seq_one_letter_code
_entity_poly.pdbx_strand_id
1 'polypeptide(L)'
;MMLRSALLAALAIALGASAASAGTFPVPDENPIATVSIPDAWEPKAYDGGVEATSNDGAIYIAVEQVKAEDIKSAIEEGIKFFLKSGVDIDAASQKQTETKINGLDAFDLSFAGKDKNGPTNVSLTLVKTNAPGKILMLYYWGSPDGEKANATELQKVSDSIQATK
;
A
#
# COMPACT_ATOMS: atom_id res chain seq x y z
N MET A 1 61.89 34.16 -6.58
CA MET A 1 61.45 32.78 -6.80
C MET A 1 60.25 32.57 -5.85
N MET A 2 59.02 32.75 -6.39
CA MET A 2 57.79 32.74 -5.59
C MET A 2 57.05 31.43 -5.81
N LEU A 3 56.92 30.59 -4.78
CA LEU A 3 56.06 29.41 -4.76
C LEU A 3 54.62 29.84 -4.54
N ARG A 4 53.77 29.58 -5.52
CA ARG A 4 52.31 29.74 -5.39
C ARG A 4 51.73 28.38 -4.96
N SER A 5 51.29 28.30 -3.73
CA SER A 5 50.53 27.18 -3.20
C SER A 5 49.07 27.31 -3.64
N ALA A 6 48.61 26.40 -4.52
CA ALA A 6 47.20 26.29 -4.88
C ALA A 6 46.47 25.45 -3.84
N LEU A 7 45.53 26.07 -3.10
CA LEU A 7 44.63 25.40 -2.17
C LEU A 7 43.46 24.85 -2.99
N LEU A 8 43.41 23.53 -3.18
CA LEU A 8 42.23 22.83 -3.73
C LEU A 8 41.23 22.63 -2.58
N ALA A 9 40.16 23.41 -2.57
CA ALA A 9 39.00 23.17 -1.72
C ALA A 9 38.14 22.11 -2.33
N ALA A 10 38.17 20.89 -1.77
CA ALA A 10 37.25 19.80 -2.12
C ALA A 10 35.88 20.09 -1.48
N LEU A 11 34.92 20.55 -2.28
CA LEU A 11 33.53 20.70 -1.88
C LEU A 11 32.88 19.31 -1.84
N ALA A 12 32.80 18.70 -0.66
CA ALA A 12 32.06 17.47 -0.44
C ALA A 12 30.55 17.80 -0.49
N ILE A 13 29.92 17.51 -1.63
CA ILE A 13 28.46 17.53 -1.76
C ILE A 13 27.94 16.30 -0.99
N ALA A 14 27.52 16.50 0.26
CA ALA A 14 26.74 15.51 0.98
C ALA A 14 25.36 15.40 0.28
N LEU A 15 25.18 14.41 -0.57
CA LEU A 15 23.85 13.98 -1.01
C LEU A 15 23.14 13.43 0.23
N GLY A 16 22.38 14.30 0.90
CA GLY A 16 21.45 13.88 1.93
C GLY A 16 20.39 12.99 1.27
N ALA A 17 20.53 11.68 1.41
CA ALA A 17 19.43 10.77 1.17
C ALA A 17 18.35 11.17 2.18
N SER A 18 17.31 11.88 1.74
CA SER A 18 16.11 12.10 2.53
C SER A 18 15.54 10.72 2.81
N ALA A 19 15.71 10.21 4.02
CA ALA A 19 14.99 9.03 4.46
C ALA A 19 13.50 9.39 4.33
N ALA A 20 12.78 8.71 3.42
CA ALA A 20 11.35 8.88 3.31
C ALA A 20 10.75 8.55 4.68
N SER A 21 10.16 9.55 5.34
CA SER A 21 9.45 9.34 6.60
C SER A 21 8.16 8.57 6.32
N ALA A 22 7.78 7.68 7.25
CA ALA A 22 6.57 6.89 7.16
C ALA A 22 5.89 6.87 8.53
N GLY A 23 4.61 7.21 8.54
CA GLY A 23 3.76 7.05 9.72
C GLY A 23 3.35 5.60 9.90
N THR A 24 3.27 5.13 11.15
CA THR A 24 2.73 3.81 11.49
C THR A 24 1.31 3.95 12.02
N PHE A 25 0.37 3.23 11.42
CA PHE A 25 -1.05 3.30 11.69
C PHE A 25 -1.53 1.98 12.31
N PRO A 26 -2.22 2.02 13.45
CA PRO A 26 -2.97 0.87 13.95
C PRO A 26 -4.22 0.63 13.06
N VAL A 27 -4.60 -0.63 12.89
CA VAL A 27 -5.77 -1.01 12.07
C VAL A 27 -6.64 -2.00 12.85
N PRO A 28 -7.87 -1.62 13.19
CA PRO A 28 -8.39 -0.26 13.26
C PRO A 28 -7.70 0.56 14.36
N ASP A 29 -8.03 1.85 14.49
CA ASP A 29 -7.43 2.72 15.51
C ASP A 29 -7.71 2.21 16.93
N GLU A 30 -8.96 1.81 17.22
CA GLU A 30 -9.32 1.18 18.48
C GLU A 30 -9.23 -0.33 18.42
N ASN A 31 -8.54 -0.96 19.39
CA ASN A 31 -8.34 -2.40 19.47
C ASN A 31 -7.71 -3.00 18.18
N PRO A 32 -6.53 -2.54 17.79
CA PRO A 32 -5.93 -2.89 16.50
C PRO A 32 -5.62 -4.38 16.40
N ILE A 33 -5.88 -4.95 15.23
CA ILE A 33 -5.50 -6.33 14.87
C ILE A 33 -4.19 -6.39 14.11
N ALA A 34 -3.76 -5.25 13.57
CA ALA A 34 -2.51 -5.10 12.85
C ALA A 34 -2.00 -3.66 12.92
N THR A 35 -0.77 -3.45 12.46
CA THR A 35 -0.21 -2.14 12.15
C THR A 35 0.33 -2.14 10.73
N VAL A 36 0.36 -0.97 10.09
CA VAL A 36 0.98 -0.74 8.79
C VAL A 36 1.71 0.60 8.79
N SER A 37 2.87 0.66 8.13
CA SER A 37 3.60 1.93 7.94
C SER A 37 3.45 2.38 6.49
N ILE A 38 3.03 3.64 6.31
CA ILE A 38 2.76 4.24 5.00
C ILE A 38 3.64 5.49 4.85
N PRO A 39 4.29 5.73 3.69
CA PRO A 39 5.08 6.93 3.47
C PRO A 39 4.27 8.21 3.71
N ASP A 40 4.81 9.16 4.46
CA ASP A 40 4.13 10.44 4.75
C ASP A 40 3.83 11.22 3.47
N ALA A 41 4.68 11.06 2.44
CA ALA A 41 4.48 11.68 1.13
C ALA A 41 3.23 11.16 0.38
N TRP A 42 2.64 10.03 0.80
CA TRP A 42 1.39 9.50 0.26
C TRP A 42 0.15 10.06 0.98
N GLU A 43 0.35 10.99 1.90
CA GLU A 43 -0.71 11.67 2.67
C GLU A 43 -1.73 10.69 3.28
N PRO A 44 -1.27 9.72 4.09
CA PRO A 44 -2.16 8.71 4.66
C PRO A 44 -3.26 9.34 5.52
N LYS A 45 -4.48 8.82 5.39
CA LYS A 45 -5.67 9.26 6.12
C LYS A 45 -6.25 8.08 6.89
N ALA A 46 -6.22 8.17 8.22
CA ALA A 46 -6.89 7.21 9.09
C ALA A 46 -8.40 7.46 9.08
N TYR A 47 -9.17 6.37 9.20
CA TYR A 47 -10.63 6.37 9.41
C TYR A 47 -11.00 5.23 10.37
N ASP A 48 -12.25 5.14 10.84
CA ASP A 48 -12.65 4.20 11.88
C ASP A 48 -12.26 2.74 11.63
N GLY A 49 -12.32 2.29 10.38
CA GLY A 49 -12.00 0.91 9.99
C GLY A 49 -10.53 0.66 9.68
N GLY A 50 -9.74 1.71 9.39
CA GLY A 50 -8.39 1.54 8.88
C GLY A 50 -7.70 2.81 8.43
N VAL A 51 -6.90 2.69 7.36
CA VAL A 51 -6.12 3.78 6.78
C VAL A 51 -6.08 3.65 5.26
N GLU A 52 -6.15 4.77 4.56
CA GLU A 52 -5.97 4.85 3.11
C GLU A 52 -4.87 5.83 2.73
N ALA A 53 -4.29 5.67 1.55
CA ALA A 53 -3.30 6.58 1.01
C ALA A 53 -3.24 6.53 -0.52
N THR A 54 -2.77 7.62 -1.11
CA THR A 54 -2.49 7.70 -2.56
C THR A 54 -1.05 8.13 -2.74
N SER A 55 -0.31 7.46 -3.65
CA SER A 55 1.07 7.84 -3.94
C SER A 55 1.18 9.30 -4.41
N ASN A 56 2.32 9.93 -4.16
CA ASN A 56 2.53 11.35 -4.47
C ASN A 56 2.31 11.69 -5.96
N ASP A 57 2.54 10.73 -6.85
CA ASP A 57 2.28 10.85 -8.29
C ASP A 57 0.83 10.52 -8.68
N GLY A 58 -0.01 10.12 -7.71
CA GLY A 58 -1.40 9.74 -7.93
C GLY A 58 -1.60 8.41 -8.67
N ALA A 59 -0.54 7.64 -8.86
CA ALA A 59 -0.57 6.42 -9.68
C ALA A 59 -0.96 5.17 -8.90
N ILE A 60 -0.87 5.21 -7.56
CA ILE A 60 -1.17 4.09 -6.65
C ILE A 60 -2.18 4.56 -5.59
N TYR A 61 -3.20 3.77 -5.36
CA TYR A 61 -4.08 3.86 -4.20
C TYR A 61 -3.97 2.58 -3.37
N ILE A 62 -3.89 2.73 -2.07
CA ILE A 62 -3.96 1.64 -1.10
C ILE A 62 -4.94 1.98 0.02
N ALA A 63 -5.60 0.95 0.56
CA ALA A 63 -6.26 1.05 1.85
C ALA A 63 -6.07 -0.26 2.62
N VAL A 64 -6.06 -0.16 3.94
CA VAL A 64 -5.91 -1.29 4.85
C VAL A 64 -6.97 -1.15 5.92
N GLU A 65 -7.87 -2.15 6.04
CA GLU A 65 -8.95 -2.11 7.00
C GLU A 65 -9.22 -3.46 7.66
N GLN A 66 -9.86 -3.43 8.83
CA GLN A 66 -10.38 -4.61 9.48
C GLN A 66 -11.76 -4.97 8.95
N VAL A 67 -11.94 -6.24 8.57
CA VAL A 67 -13.26 -6.82 8.28
C VAL A 67 -13.53 -8.02 9.18
N LYS A 68 -14.80 -8.34 9.43
CA LYS A 68 -15.15 -9.57 10.15
C LYS A 68 -15.05 -10.77 9.21
N ALA A 69 -14.56 -11.90 9.72
CA ALA A 69 -14.43 -13.11 8.93
C ALA A 69 -15.79 -13.63 8.39
N GLU A 70 -16.89 -13.42 9.11
CA GLU A 70 -18.25 -13.75 8.68
C GLU A 70 -18.76 -12.88 7.54
N ASP A 71 -18.22 -11.67 7.39
CA ASP A 71 -18.64 -10.67 6.41
C ASP A 71 -17.73 -10.62 5.16
N ILE A 72 -16.75 -11.52 5.01
CA ILE A 72 -15.75 -11.50 3.92
C ILE A 72 -16.40 -11.35 2.54
N LYS A 73 -17.47 -12.11 2.26
CA LYS A 73 -18.16 -12.05 0.98
C LYS A 73 -18.70 -10.64 0.70
N SER A 74 -19.41 -10.06 1.67
CA SER A 74 -19.94 -8.70 1.56
C SER A 74 -18.83 -7.66 1.45
N ALA A 75 -17.73 -7.82 2.20
CA ALA A 75 -16.58 -6.93 2.14
C ALA A 75 -15.91 -6.94 0.74
N ILE A 76 -15.74 -8.11 0.11
CA ILE A 76 -15.25 -8.22 -1.26
C ILE A 76 -16.21 -7.52 -2.24
N GLU A 77 -17.52 -7.77 -2.12
CA GLU A 77 -18.52 -7.12 -2.97
C GLU A 77 -18.51 -5.60 -2.83
N GLU A 78 -18.36 -5.10 -1.61
CA GLU A 78 -18.25 -3.66 -1.32
C GLU A 78 -16.95 -3.08 -1.85
N GLY A 79 -15.84 -3.79 -1.72
CA GLY A 79 -14.55 -3.41 -2.28
C GLY A 79 -14.59 -3.27 -3.81
N ILE A 80 -15.20 -4.23 -4.50
CA ILE A 80 -15.42 -4.14 -5.95
C ILE A 80 -16.31 -2.93 -6.30
N LYS A 81 -17.41 -2.71 -5.56
CA LYS A 81 -18.27 -1.54 -5.76
C LYS A 81 -17.53 -0.23 -5.51
N PHE A 82 -16.62 -0.20 -4.53
CA PHE A 82 -15.79 0.96 -4.26
C PHE A 82 -14.91 1.31 -5.48
N PHE A 83 -14.21 0.34 -6.06
CA PHE A 83 -13.41 0.56 -7.27
C PHE A 83 -14.25 1.07 -8.44
N LEU A 84 -15.41 0.45 -8.72
CA LEU A 84 -16.33 0.88 -9.77
C LEU A 84 -16.81 2.33 -9.55
N LYS A 85 -17.17 2.70 -8.32
CA LYS A 85 -17.57 4.07 -7.95
C LYS A 85 -16.43 5.07 -8.08
N SER A 86 -15.20 4.62 -7.86
CA SER A 86 -13.97 5.41 -8.02
C SER A 86 -13.54 5.59 -9.48
N GLY A 87 -14.32 5.03 -10.42
CA GLY A 87 -14.07 5.18 -11.85
C GLY A 87 -13.13 4.13 -12.46
N VAL A 88 -12.95 3.00 -11.77
CA VAL A 88 -12.20 1.85 -12.28
C VAL A 88 -13.15 0.89 -12.97
N ASP A 89 -12.96 0.66 -14.26
CA ASP A 89 -13.65 -0.38 -15.03
C ASP A 89 -12.88 -1.69 -14.89
N ILE A 90 -13.48 -2.67 -14.19
CA ILE A 90 -12.86 -3.95 -13.85
C ILE A 90 -13.18 -5.00 -14.92
N ASP A 91 -12.16 -5.62 -15.49
CA ASP A 91 -12.33 -6.81 -16.34
C ASP A 91 -12.55 -8.06 -15.47
N ALA A 92 -13.80 -8.43 -15.26
CA ALA A 92 -14.15 -9.61 -14.46
C ALA A 92 -13.59 -10.93 -15.04
N ALA A 93 -13.35 -11.00 -16.36
CA ALA A 93 -12.79 -12.19 -17.00
C ALA A 93 -11.28 -12.38 -16.67
N SER A 94 -10.61 -11.32 -16.23
CA SER A 94 -9.20 -11.34 -15.84
C SER A 94 -8.97 -11.81 -14.40
N GLN A 95 -10.04 -12.11 -13.65
CA GLN A 95 -9.95 -12.49 -12.24
C GLN A 95 -8.91 -13.60 -12.01
N LYS A 96 -8.02 -13.34 -11.04
CA LYS A 96 -7.08 -14.33 -10.51
C LYS A 96 -7.23 -14.43 -9.01
N GLN A 97 -7.01 -15.63 -8.49
CA GLN A 97 -7.01 -15.92 -7.06
C GLN A 97 -5.68 -16.59 -6.72
N THR A 98 -4.98 -16.06 -5.72
CA THR A 98 -3.65 -16.55 -5.37
C THR A 98 -3.51 -16.61 -3.85
N GLU A 99 -3.10 -17.76 -3.33
CA GLU A 99 -2.61 -17.88 -1.96
C GLU A 99 -1.18 -17.31 -1.91
N THR A 100 -0.91 -16.45 -0.95
CA THR A 100 0.36 -15.75 -0.81
C THR A 100 0.67 -15.48 0.66
N LYS A 101 1.72 -14.72 0.92
CA LYS A 101 2.06 -14.23 2.26
C LYS A 101 2.39 -12.75 2.20
N ILE A 102 1.93 -12.03 3.22
CA ILE A 102 2.28 -10.63 3.46
C ILE A 102 3.07 -10.58 4.78
N ASN A 103 4.36 -10.24 4.70
CA ASN A 103 5.26 -10.25 5.85
C ASN A 103 5.14 -11.51 6.74
N GLY A 104 5.05 -12.69 6.09
CA GLY A 104 4.92 -13.98 6.77
C GLY A 104 3.50 -14.38 7.20
N LEU A 105 2.53 -13.47 7.15
CA LEU A 105 1.12 -13.76 7.41
C LEU A 105 0.48 -14.42 6.19
N ASP A 106 -0.33 -15.47 6.41
CA ASP A 106 -1.07 -16.11 5.33
C ASP A 106 -2.08 -15.14 4.72
N ALA A 107 -2.10 -15.07 3.41
CA ALA A 107 -2.94 -14.15 2.67
C ALA A 107 -3.58 -14.81 1.43
N PHE A 108 -4.71 -14.27 1.03
CA PHE A 108 -5.44 -14.63 -0.18
C PHE A 108 -5.67 -13.38 -1.01
N ASP A 109 -5.13 -13.36 -2.21
CA ASP A 109 -5.23 -12.23 -3.14
C ASP A 109 -6.28 -12.52 -4.22
N LEU A 110 -7.15 -11.54 -4.44
CA LEU A 110 -8.13 -11.50 -5.51
C LEU A 110 -7.79 -10.31 -6.40
N SER A 111 -7.19 -10.58 -7.57
CA SER A 111 -6.72 -9.53 -8.49
C SER A 111 -7.43 -9.54 -9.83
N PHE A 112 -7.46 -8.36 -10.45
CA PHE A 112 -8.09 -8.09 -11.73
C PHE A 112 -7.25 -7.11 -12.55
N ALA A 113 -7.31 -7.24 -13.87
CA ALA A 113 -6.97 -6.14 -14.75
C ALA A 113 -8.15 -5.16 -14.80
N GLY A 114 -7.86 -3.90 -14.97
CA GLY A 114 -8.87 -2.87 -15.09
C GLY A 114 -8.41 -1.71 -15.95
N LYS A 115 -9.24 -0.69 -16.00
CA LYS A 115 -8.95 0.56 -16.68
C LYS A 115 -9.58 1.71 -15.90
N ASP A 116 -8.84 2.78 -15.73
CA ASP A 116 -9.36 4.04 -15.19
C ASP A 116 -9.21 5.17 -16.22
N LYS A 117 -9.46 6.41 -15.79
CA LYS A 117 -9.34 7.61 -16.66
C LYS A 117 -7.92 7.82 -17.22
N ASN A 118 -6.90 7.23 -16.58
CA ASN A 118 -5.50 7.37 -16.96
C ASN A 118 -5.00 6.19 -17.82
N GLY A 119 -5.78 5.13 -17.97
CA GLY A 119 -5.47 3.98 -18.79
C GLY A 119 -5.52 2.63 -18.04
N PRO A 120 -4.73 1.64 -18.49
CA PRO A 120 -4.70 0.33 -17.82
C PRO A 120 -4.29 0.42 -16.35
N THR A 121 -4.95 -0.36 -15.50
CA THR A 121 -4.64 -0.44 -14.09
C THR A 121 -4.77 -1.86 -13.58
N ASN A 122 -4.05 -2.20 -12.51
CA ASN A 122 -4.21 -3.42 -11.75
C ASN A 122 -5.02 -3.12 -10.50
N VAL A 123 -5.88 -4.04 -10.10
CA VAL A 123 -6.75 -3.91 -8.94
C VAL A 123 -6.65 -5.18 -8.12
N SER A 124 -6.54 -5.08 -6.80
CA SER A 124 -6.67 -6.26 -5.95
C SER A 124 -7.33 -5.98 -4.61
N LEU A 125 -7.90 -7.04 -4.06
CA LEU A 125 -8.36 -7.17 -2.69
C LEU A 125 -7.60 -8.32 -2.06
N THR A 126 -6.78 -8.05 -1.04
CA THR A 126 -5.98 -9.08 -0.37
C THR A 126 -6.49 -9.28 1.06
N LEU A 127 -6.89 -10.49 1.39
CA LEU A 127 -7.33 -10.89 2.72
C LEU A 127 -6.14 -11.47 3.48
N VAL A 128 -5.76 -10.88 4.61
CA VAL A 128 -4.62 -11.31 5.42
C VAL A 128 -5.11 -11.84 6.75
N LYS A 129 -4.73 -13.09 7.07
CA LYS A 129 -5.06 -13.72 8.35
C LYS A 129 -4.22 -13.11 9.45
N THR A 130 -4.89 -12.61 10.50
CA THR A 130 -4.24 -12.08 11.71
C THR A 130 -4.38 -13.04 12.88
N ASN A 131 -3.81 -12.66 14.04
CA ASN A 131 -3.95 -13.42 15.28
C ASN A 131 -5.30 -13.18 15.97
N ALA A 132 -6.09 -12.21 15.53
CA ALA A 132 -7.38 -11.85 16.13
C ALA A 132 -8.49 -12.80 15.65
N PRO A 133 -9.11 -13.60 16.53
CA PRO A 133 -10.17 -14.52 16.13
C PRO A 133 -11.36 -13.80 15.49
N GLY A 134 -11.84 -14.33 14.37
CA GLY A 134 -13.00 -13.77 13.67
C GLY A 134 -12.77 -12.45 12.95
N LYS A 135 -11.51 -11.99 12.86
CA LYS A 135 -11.13 -10.73 12.21
C LYS A 135 -10.07 -10.96 11.15
N ILE A 136 -10.21 -10.29 10.02
CA ILE A 136 -9.33 -10.36 8.85
C ILE A 136 -8.86 -8.93 8.54
N LEU A 137 -7.62 -8.79 8.14
CA LEU A 137 -7.13 -7.55 7.55
C LEU A 137 -7.41 -7.60 6.05
N MET A 138 -8.03 -6.59 5.48
CA MET A 138 -8.31 -6.46 4.06
C MET A 138 -7.51 -5.30 3.49
N LEU A 139 -6.74 -5.60 2.45
CA LEU A 139 -5.95 -4.63 1.71
C LEU A 139 -6.63 -4.36 0.37
N TYR A 140 -6.82 -3.08 0.07
CA TYR A 140 -7.25 -2.60 -1.23
C TYR A 140 -6.04 -2.09 -1.98
N TYR A 141 -5.95 -2.43 -3.22
CA TYR A 141 -4.91 -1.96 -4.12
C TYR A 141 -5.47 -1.58 -5.49
N TRP A 142 -5.01 -0.46 -6.00
CA TRP A 142 -5.31 -0.01 -7.34
C TRP A 142 -4.13 0.81 -7.85
N GLY A 143 -3.51 0.41 -8.97
CA GLY A 143 -2.33 1.07 -9.49
C GLY A 143 -2.09 0.84 -10.97
N SER A 144 -1.56 1.86 -11.65
CA SER A 144 -1.11 1.71 -13.04
C SER A 144 0.18 0.91 -13.11
N PRO A 145 0.44 0.11 -14.18
CA PRO A 145 1.67 -0.66 -14.32
C PRO A 145 2.97 0.17 -14.23
N ASP A 146 2.94 1.40 -14.73
CA ASP A 146 4.10 2.30 -14.62
C ASP A 146 4.21 2.90 -13.22
N GLY A 147 3.09 3.20 -12.56
CA GLY A 147 3.05 3.60 -11.16
C GLY A 147 3.60 2.52 -10.24
N GLU A 148 3.27 1.26 -10.47
CA GLU A 148 3.84 0.11 -9.74
C GLU A 148 5.36 0.07 -9.82
N LYS A 149 5.92 0.27 -11.01
CA LYS A 149 7.37 0.30 -11.21
C LYS A 149 8.02 1.50 -10.50
N ALA A 150 7.39 2.67 -10.63
CA ALA A 150 7.91 3.90 -10.03
C ALA A 150 7.88 3.87 -8.50
N ASN A 151 6.86 3.24 -7.91
CA ASN A 151 6.65 3.16 -6.47
C ASN A 151 7.00 1.78 -5.86
N ALA A 152 7.71 0.90 -6.60
CA ALA A 152 7.96 -0.48 -6.17
C ALA A 152 8.64 -0.59 -4.81
N THR A 153 9.61 0.29 -4.52
CA THR A 153 10.32 0.30 -3.24
C THR A 153 9.41 0.66 -2.07
N GLU A 154 8.55 1.66 -2.25
CA GLU A 154 7.59 2.10 -1.23
C GLU A 154 6.51 1.06 -1.01
N LEU A 155 5.96 0.47 -2.08
CA LEU A 155 5.00 -0.64 -1.99
C LEU A 155 5.57 -1.83 -1.23
N GLN A 156 6.84 -2.20 -1.49
CA GLN A 156 7.51 -3.27 -0.75
C GLN A 156 7.63 -2.92 0.73
N LYS A 157 8.04 -1.70 1.08
CA LYS A 157 8.15 -1.24 2.48
C LYS A 157 6.79 -1.26 3.18
N VAL A 158 5.72 -0.83 2.51
CA VAL A 158 4.35 -0.90 3.07
C VAL A 158 3.99 -2.35 3.37
N SER A 159 4.16 -3.26 2.40
CA SER A 159 3.89 -4.69 2.57
C SER A 159 4.69 -5.31 3.71
N ASP A 160 6.00 -5.04 3.78
CA ASP A 160 6.90 -5.58 4.81
C ASP A 160 6.62 -5.00 6.21
N SER A 161 5.94 -3.86 6.29
CA SER A 161 5.58 -3.20 7.55
C SER A 161 4.32 -3.76 8.21
N ILE A 162 3.50 -4.52 7.46
CA ILE A 162 2.25 -5.08 7.99
C ILE A 162 2.57 -6.12 9.04
N GLN A 163 2.10 -5.90 10.26
CA GLN A 163 2.32 -6.79 11.40
C GLN A 163 1.02 -7.02 12.14
N ALA A 164 0.69 -8.29 12.39
CA ALA A 164 -0.43 -8.62 13.28
C ALA A 164 -0.07 -8.24 14.72
N THR A 165 -1.02 -7.66 15.45
CA THR A 165 -0.89 -7.44 16.89
C THR A 165 -0.93 -8.77 17.65
N LYS A 166 -0.33 -8.79 18.84
CA LYS A 166 -0.28 -9.97 19.72
C LYS A 166 -1.60 -10.17 20.45
#